data_c3d0f9501bb68d2e266bec4343a304d6
#
_entry.id   c3d0f9501bb68d2e266bec4343a304d6
#
_cell.length_a   1.000
_cell.length_b   1.000
_cell.length_c   1.000
_cell.angle_alpha   90.00
_cell.angle_beta   90.00
_cell.angle_gamma   90.00
#
_symmetry.space_group_name_H-M   'P 1'
#
loop_
_entity.id
_entity.type
_entity.pdbx_description
1 polymer ?
#
loop_
_entity_poly.entity_id
_entity_poly.type
_entity_poly.pdbx_seq_one_letter_code
_entity_poly.pdbx_strand_id
1 'polypeptide(L)'
;MNKLKTVKWGFIGCGEVTEKKSGPAFAMIEGSQVVAVMSRNKEKAESYAKRHNIPRWYTDVQQLIGDEDVNAVYIATPPSSHATFAIMAMKAGKPVYIEKPMAASYEDCARINRISQETGVPCFVAYYRRYLPYFQKVRQMVENGEIGNVINIQIRFAQPPRNLDYNSTNLPWRVQADIAGGGYFYDLAPHQLDLLQDMFGCILEAEGYKSNRGGLYQAEDTISACFKFDSGLPGSGSWCFVAHESAKEDRIEIIGDKGMICFSVFTYEPIALHTERGREEFLPENPPHVQLPLIKIGRAHV
;
A
#
# COMPACT_ATOMS: atom_id res chain seq x y z
N MET A 1 -18.77 -17.49 -4.77
CA MET A 1 -17.91 -18.00 -5.88
C MET A 1 -17.27 -19.32 -5.44
N ASN A 2 -17.12 -20.29 -6.35
CA ASN A 2 -16.33 -21.49 -6.06
C ASN A 2 -14.86 -21.09 -6.00
N LYS A 3 -14.13 -21.54 -4.96
CA LYS A 3 -12.69 -21.27 -4.82
C LYS A 3 -11.92 -21.76 -6.05
N LEU A 4 -11.09 -20.91 -6.63
CA LEU A 4 -10.23 -21.26 -7.75
C LEU A 4 -9.15 -22.24 -7.29
N LYS A 5 -9.01 -23.39 -7.98
CA LYS A 5 -7.91 -24.34 -7.72
C LYS A 5 -6.55 -23.69 -8.03
N THR A 6 -6.48 -22.92 -9.11
CA THR A 6 -5.30 -22.16 -9.53
C THR A 6 -5.71 -20.77 -9.91
N VAL A 7 -5.06 -19.76 -9.34
CA VAL A 7 -5.24 -18.37 -9.73
C VAL A 7 -4.26 -18.04 -10.85
N LYS A 8 -4.83 -17.73 -12.03
CA LYS A 8 -4.11 -17.36 -13.25
C LYS A 8 -4.17 -15.85 -13.42
N TRP A 9 -3.12 -15.18 -13.05
CA TRP A 9 -3.05 -13.72 -13.01
C TRP A 9 -2.78 -13.09 -14.36
N GLY A 10 -3.54 -12.04 -14.69
CA GLY A 10 -3.21 -11.05 -15.69
C GLY A 10 -2.66 -9.77 -15.02
N PHE A 11 -1.44 -9.37 -15.34
CA PHE A 11 -0.84 -8.16 -14.80
C PHE A 11 -1.11 -6.95 -15.70
N ILE A 12 -1.72 -5.90 -15.18
CA ILE A 12 -1.86 -4.61 -15.82
C ILE A 12 -0.77 -3.68 -15.26
N GLY A 13 0.29 -3.49 -16.05
CA GLY A 13 1.48 -2.72 -15.68
C GLY A 13 2.74 -3.58 -15.54
N CYS A 14 3.81 -3.14 -16.24
CA CYS A 14 5.14 -3.75 -16.23
C CYS A 14 6.14 -2.78 -15.59
N GLY A 15 5.81 -2.28 -14.39
CA GLY A 15 6.61 -1.28 -13.69
C GLY A 15 7.65 -1.88 -12.74
N GLU A 16 8.38 -1.01 -12.05
CA GLU A 16 9.39 -1.41 -11.07
C GLU A 16 8.79 -2.24 -9.92
N VAL A 17 7.54 -1.98 -9.54
CA VAL A 17 6.84 -2.73 -8.48
C VAL A 17 6.66 -4.18 -8.88
N THR A 18 6.18 -4.45 -10.09
CA THR A 18 6.01 -5.82 -10.60
C THR A 18 7.35 -6.50 -10.89
N GLU A 19 8.38 -5.73 -11.23
CA GLU A 19 9.72 -6.27 -11.49
C GLU A 19 10.40 -6.77 -10.21
N LYS A 20 10.40 -5.94 -9.15
CA LYS A 20 11.25 -6.15 -7.98
C LYS A 20 10.51 -6.58 -6.72
N LYS A 21 9.26 -6.15 -6.55
CA LYS A 21 8.55 -6.29 -5.25
C LYS A 21 7.45 -7.33 -5.27
N SER A 22 6.46 -7.17 -6.16
CA SER A 22 5.26 -8.03 -6.15
C SER A 22 5.36 -9.21 -7.12
N GLY A 23 5.86 -9.00 -8.34
CA GLY A 23 5.85 -10.03 -9.39
C GLY A 23 6.43 -11.37 -8.95
N PRO A 24 7.64 -11.43 -8.39
CA PRO A 24 8.21 -12.69 -7.90
C PRO A 24 7.34 -13.39 -6.85
N ALA A 25 6.67 -12.64 -5.96
CA ALA A 25 5.83 -13.21 -4.92
C ALA A 25 4.64 -14.01 -5.48
N PHE A 26 4.05 -13.58 -6.60
CA PHE A 26 2.94 -14.30 -7.23
C PHE A 26 3.36 -15.69 -7.75
N ALA A 27 4.58 -15.83 -8.26
CA ALA A 27 5.10 -17.08 -8.77
C ALA A 27 5.55 -18.06 -7.65
N MET A 28 5.79 -17.56 -6.44
CA MET A 28 6.22 -18.37 -5.29
C MET A 28 5.08 -19.06 -4.55
N ILE A 29 3.83 -18.72 -4.86
CA ILE A 29 2.65 -19.25 -4.16
C ILE A 29 2.10 -20.45 -4.93
N GLU A 30 1.95 -21.58 -4.24
CA GLU A 30 1.35 -22.75 -4.82
C GLU A 30 -0.07 -22.47 -5.34
N GLY A 31 -0.36 -22.89 -6.55
CA GLY A 31 -1.63 -22.60 -7.22
C GLY A 31 -1.80 -21.15 -7.66
N SER A 32 -0.70 -20.41 -7.84
CA SER A 32 -0.68 -19.05 -8.38
C SER A 32 0.28 -18.97 -9.57
N GLN A 33 -0.18 -18.42 -10.68
CA GLN A 33 0.59 -18.29 -11.93
C GLN A 33 0.32 -16.95 -12.60
N VAL A 34 1.35 -16.30 -13.11
CA VAL A 34 1.20 -15.13 -13.98
C VAL A 34 1.17 -15.64 -15.43
N VAL A 35 0.02 -15.49 -16.09
CA VAL A 35 -0.20 -16.04 -17.43
C VAL A 35 -0.24 -14.99 -18.53
N ALA A 36 -0.46 -13.74 -18.17
CA ALA A 36 -0.52 -12.63 -19.11
C ALA A 36 -0.02 -11.34 -18.47
N VAL A 37 0.52 -10.43 -19.27
CA VAL A 37 0.98 -9.11 -18.85
C VAL A 37 0.60 -8.06 -19.89
N MET A 38 0.28 -6.86 -19.43
CA MET A 38 -0.10 -5.75 -20.30
C MET A 38 0.71 -4.49 -19.99
N SER A 39 1.19 -3.85 -21.04
CA SER A 39 1.71 -2.49 -21.01
C SER A 39 1.37 -1.77 -22.32
N ARG A 40 1.00 -0.49 -22.25
CA ARG A 40 0.77 0.35 -23.46
C ARG A 40 2.00 0.45 -24.37
N ASN A 41 3.19 0.25 -23.80
CA ASN A 41 4.43 0.16 -24.58
C ASN A 41 4.67 -1.32 -24.93
N LYS A 42 4.69 -1.63 -26.23
CA LYS A 42 4.83 -2.97 -26.79
C LYS A 42 6.14 -3.63 -26.37
N GLU A 43 7.25 -2.93 -26.57
CA GLU A 43 8.60 -3.43 -26.30
C GLU A 43 8.75 -3.76 -24.81
N LYS A 44 8.14 -2.95 -23.95
CA LYS A 44 8.13 -3.17 -22.50
C LYS A 44 7.32 -4.40 -22.11
N ALA A 45 6.13 -4.59 -22.69
CA ALA A 45 5.29 -5.76 -22.44
C ALA A 45 5.96 -7.04 -22.87
N GLU A 46 6.49 -7.06 -24.09
CA GLU A 46 7.18 -8.21 -24.69
C GLU A 46 8.46 -8.58 -23.92
N SER A 47 9.29 -7.58 -23.62
CA SER A 47 10.52 -7.77 -22.84
C SER A 47 10.23 -8.30 -21.43
N TYR A 48 9.20 -7.77 -20.77
CA TYR A 48 8.78 -8.24 -19.44
C TYR A 48 8.33 -9.70 -19.51
N ALA A 49 7.44 -10.04 -20.45
CA ALA A 49 6.93 -11.39 -20.61
C ALA A 49 8.07 -12.39 -20.87
N LYS A 50 9.03 -12.04 -21.74
CA LYS A 50 10.18 -12.89 -22.05
C LYS A 50 11.07 -13.12 -20.82
N ARG A 51 11.41 -12.08 -20.06
CA ARG A 51 12.30 -12.18 -18.88
C ARG A 51 11.69 -12.98 -17.73
N HIS A 52 10.37 -12.96 -17.61
CA HIS A 52 9.63 -13.63 -16.54
C HIS A 52 8.94 -14.91 -16.99
N ASN A 53 9.21 -15.38 -18.21
CA ASN A 53 8.59 -16.60 -18.80
C ASN A 53 7.06 -16.57 -18.78
N ILE A 54 6.44 -15.38 -19.00
CA ILE A 54 5.00 -15.22 -19.08
C ILE A 54 4.55 -15.51 -20.51
N PRO A 55 3.60 -16.42 -20.71
CA PRO A 55 3.28 -16.92 -22.07
C PRO A 55 2.62 -15.88 -22.98
N ARG A 56 1.96 -14.88 -22.42
CA ARG A 56 1.21 -13.89 -23.23
C ARG A 56 1.47 -12.47 -22.77
N TRP A 57 1.46 -11.55 -23.74
CA TRP A 57 1.51 -10.12 -23.46
C TRP A 57 0.56 -9.36 -24.38
N TYR A 58 0.08 -8.21 -23.88
CA TYR A 58 -0.91 -7.36 -24.53
C TYR A 58 -0.50 -5.90 -24.45
N THR A 59 -0.98 -5.09 -25.41
CA THR A 59 -0.89 -3.62 -25.37
C THR A 59 -2.21 -2.95 -25.00
N ASP A 60 -3.30 -3.72 -25.03
CA ASP A 60 -4.65 -3.30 -24.71
C ASP A 60 -5.18 -4.06 -23.49
N VAL A 61 -5.77 -3.32 -22.54
CA VAL A 61 -6.31 -3.88 -21.32
C VAL A 61 -7.54 -4.78 -21.57
N GLN A 62 -8.34 -4.48 -22.60
CA GLN A 62 -9.52 -5.27 -22.94
C GLN A 62 -9.13 -6.67 -23.42
N GLN A 63 -8.03 -6.76 -24.18
CA GLN A 63 -7.51 -8.05 -24.63
C GLN A 63 -7.03 -8.89 -23.44
N LEU A 64 -6.33 -8.31 -22.46
CA LEU A 64 -5.91 -9.03 -21.25
C LEU A 64 -7.12 -9.47 -20.43
N ILE A 65 -8.10 -8.57 -20.22
CA ILE A 65 -9.32 -8.90 -19.46
C ILE A 65 -10.19 -9.92 -20.20
N GLY A 66 -10.22 -9.89 -21.53
CA GLY A 66 -10.94 -10.86 -22.36
C GLY A 66 -10.28 -12.23 -22.50
N ASP A 67 -9.02 -12.37 -22.08
CA ASP A 67 -8.28 -13.64 -22.12
C ASP A 67 -8.93 -14.67 -21.17
N GLU A 68 -9.42 -15.78 -21.69
CA GLU A 68 -10.12 -16.84 -20.94
C GLU A 68 -9.21 -17.54 -19.93
N ASP A 69 -7.89 -17.56 -20.17
CA ASP A 69 -6.95 -18.12 -19.22
C ASP A 69 -6.66 -17.20 -18.02
N VAL A 70 -6.95 -15.91 -18.13
CA VAL A 70 -6.84 -14.97 -17.01
C VAL A 70 -8.08 -15.07 -16.14
N ASN A 71 -7.96 -15.49 -14.89
CA ASN A 71 -9.09 -15.58 -13.96
C ASN A 71 -9.01 -14.62 -12.77
N ALA A 72 -7.93 -13.85 -12.65
CA ALA A 72 -7.77 -12.75 -11.70
C ALA A 72 -6.84 -11.68 -12.28
N VAL A 73 -7.03 -10.43 -11.90
CA VAL A 73 -6.27 -9.28 -12.43
C VAL A 73 -5.50 -8.57 -11.33
N TYR A 74 -4.21 -8.36 -11.55
CA TYR A 74 -3.38 -7.50 -10.72
C TYR A 74 -3.11 -6.17 -11.42
N ILE A 75 -3.43 -5.06 -10.74
CA ILE A 75 -3.28 -3.69 -11.27
C ILE A 75 -2.11 -3.01 -10.56
N ALA A 76 -1.05 -2.73 -11.30
CA ALA A 76 0.18 -2.10 -10.82
C ALA A 76 0.58 -0.89 -11.67
N THR A 77 -0.38 -0.14 -12.10
CA THR A 77 -0.24 1.14 -12.83
C THR A 77 -0.23 2.32 -11.86
N PRO A 78 -0.09 3.56 -12.30
CA PRO A 78 -0.33 4.73 -11.44
C PRO A 78 -1.79 4.84 -10.98
N PRO A 79 -2.05 5.42 -9.78
CA PRO A 79 -3.37 5.46 -9.15
C PRO A 79 -4.50 6.05 -10.00
N SER A 80 -4.21 7.01 -10.88
CA SER A 80 -5.20 7.63 -11.79
C SER A 80 -5.90 6.63 -12.73
N SER A 81 -5.34 5.46 -12.96
CA SER A 81 -5.92 4.43 -13.82
C SER A 81 -6.52 3.25 -13.06
N HIS A 82 -6.33 3.16 -11.75
CA HIS A 82 -6.76 2.03 -10.94
C HIS A 82 -8.27 1.78 -11.03
N ALA A 83 -9.08 2.82 -10.84
CA ALA A 83 -10.54 2.70 -10.86
C ALA A 83 -11.05 2.19 -12.22
N THR A 84 -10.54 2.74 -13.32
CA THR A 84 -10.94 2.31 -14.66
C THR A 84 -10.68 0.84 -14.88
N PHE A 85 -9.47 0.37 -14.59
CA PHE A 85 -9.10 -1.03 -14.85
C PHE A 85 -9.76 -2.01 -13.88
N ALA A 86 -9.90 -1.62 -12.60
CA ALA A 86 -10.57 -2.44 -11.61
C ALA A 86 -12.04 -2.66 -11.95
N ILE A 87 -12.76 -1.59 -12.33
CA ILE A 87 -14.18 -1.67 -12.74
C ILE A 87 -14.35 -2.52 -13.99
N MET A 88 -13.45 -2.39 -14.98
CA MET A 88 -13.50 -3.22 -16.19
C MET A 88 -13.31 -4.71 -15.85
N ALA A 89 -12.33 -5.05 -15.01
CA ALA A 89 -12.06 -6.43 -14.61
C ALA A 89 -13.22 -7.03 -13.80
N MET A 90 -13.75 -6.30 -12.81
CA MET A 90 -14.87 -6.77 -11.99
C MET A 90 -16.17 -6.97 -12.81
N LYS A 91 -16.46 -6.08 -13.78
CA LYS A 91 -17.59 -6.25 -14.72
C LYS A 91 -17.43 -7.46 -15.63
N ALA A 92 -16.19 -7.89 -15.90
CA ALA A 92 -15.87 -9.12 -16.59
C ALA A 92 -15.83 -10.37 -15.67
N GLY A 93 -16.25 -10.23 -14.40
CA GLY A 93 -16.29 -11.32 -13.42
C GLY A 93 -14.92 -11.72 -12.86
N LYS A 94 -13.88 -10.92 -13.06
CA LYS A 94 -12.52 -11.25 -12.62
C LYS A 94 -12.17 -10.55 -11.31
N PRO A 95 -11.83 -11.28 -10.24
CA PRO A 95 -11.28 -10.73 -9.00
C PRO A 95 -10.09 -9.81 -9.25
N VAL A 96 -9.98 -8.76 -8.44
CA VAL A 96 -8.97 -7.73 -8.64
C VAL A 96 -8.08 -7.57 -7.40
N TYR A 97 -6.79 -7.47 -7.64
CA TYR A 97 -5.79 -7.04 -6.65
C TYR A 97 -5.15 -5.74 -7.14
N ILE A 98 -5.33 -4.65 -6.40
CA ILE A 98 -4.89 -3.31 -6.81
C ILE A 98 -3.71 -2.86 -5.95
N GLU A 99 -2.68 -2.28 -6.58
CA GLU A 99 -1.63 -1.57 -5.82
C GLU A 99 -2.21 -0.41 -5.03
N LYS A 100 -1.57 -0.14 -3.91
CA LYS A 100 -1.91 1.02 -3.09
C LYS A 100 -1.35 2.33 -3.69
N PRO A 101 -2.03 3.47 -3.48
CA PRO A 101 -3.37 3.60 -2.92
C PRO A 101 -4.43 3.02 -3.86
N MET A 102 -5.60 2.65 -3.32
CA MET A 102 -6.68 2.01 -4.08
C MET A 102 -7.07 2.77 -5.34
N ALA A 103 -7.11 4.11 -5.28
CA ALA A 103 -7.29 5.02 -6.40
C ALA A 103 -6.71 6.40 -6.08
N ALA A 104 -6.80 7.34 -7.02
CA ALA A 104 -6.32 8.71 -6.87
C ALA A 104 -7.28 9.62 -6.08
N SER A 105 -8.55 9.25 -5.93
CA SER A 105 -9.57 10.02 -5.20
C SER A 105 -10.49 9.13 -4.36
N TYR A 106 -11.15 9.75 -3.38
CA TYR A 106 -12.18 9.08 -2.58
C TYR A 106 -13.36 8.61 -3.42
N GLU A 107 -13.80 9.42 -4.37
CA GLU A 107 -14.92 9.13 -5.29
C GLU A 107 -14.62 7.88 -6.11
N ASP A 108 -13.40 7.73 -6.60
CA ASP A 108 -12.97 6.55 -7.33
C ASP A 108 -12.89 5.30 -6.43
N CYS A 109 -12.42 5.44 -5.20
CA CYS A 109 -12.46 4.35 -4.21
C CYS A 109 -13.91 3.91 -3.93
N ALA A 110 -14.82 4.86 -3.73
CA ALA A 110 -16.24 4.58 -3.52
C ALA A 110 -16.88 3.87 -4.75
N ARG A 111 -16.52 4.29 -5.97
CA ARG A 111 -16.95 3.62 -7.21
C ARG A 111 -16.46 2.17 -7.30
N ILE A 112 -15.19 1.92 -6.98
CA ILE A 112 -14.62 0.56 -6.96
C ILE A 112 -15.40 -0.31 -5.97
N ASN A 113 -15.61 0.17 -4.74
CA ASN A 113 -16.33 -0.56 -3.70
C ASN A 113 -17.77 -0.87 -4.13
N ARG A 114 -18.49 0.11 -4.70
CA ARG A 114 -19.84 -0.07 -5.21
C ARG A 114 -19.89 -1.16 -6.29
N ILE A 115 -19.01 -1.11 -7.29
CA ILE A 115 -18.97 -2.11 -8.36
C ILE A 115 -18.61 -3.50 -7.82
N SER A 116 -17.71 -3.61 -6.86
CA SER A 116 -17.43 -4.88 -6.19
C SER A 116 -18.67 -5.47 -5.51
N GLN A 117 -19.45 -4.64 -4.83
CA GLN A 117 -20.74 -5.05 -4.22
C GLN A 117 -21.79 -5.44 -5.27
N GLU A 118 -21.98 -4.62 -6.30
CA GLU A 118 -22.96 -4.85 -7.37
C GLU A 118 -22.68 -6.14 -8.18
N THR A 119 -21.41 -6.42 -8.44
CA THR A 119 -21.00 -7.61 -9.23
C THR A 119 -20.78 -8.85 -8.37
N GLY A 120 -20.61 -8.70 -7.05
CA GLY A 120 -20.20 -9.77 -6.14
C GLY A 120 -18.76 -10.23 -6.38
N VAL A 121 -17.96 -9.48 -7.17
CA VAL A 121 -16.57 -9.81 -7.50
C VAL A 121 -15.63 -9.15 -6.50
N PRO A 122 -14.76 -9.90 -5.80
CA PRO A 122 -13.90 -9.35 -4.78
C PRO A 122 -12.80 -8.43 -5.34
N CYS A 123 -12.53 -7.37 -4.57
CA CYS A 123 -11.45 -6.42 -4.84
C CYS A 123 -10.56 -6.31 -3.59
N PHE A 124 -9.26 -6.49 -3.75
CA PHE A 124 -8.25 -6.41 -2.70
C PHE A 124 -7.28 -5.28 -2.99
N VAL A 125 -6.80 -4.60 -1.94
CA VAL A 125 -5.78 -3.55 -2.04
C VAL A 125 -4.48 -4.03 -1.41
N ALA A 126 -3.35 -3.70 -2.03
CA ALA A 126 -2.02 -4.17 -1.68
C ALA A 126 -1.45 -3.50 -0.40
N TYR A 127 -2.20 -3.45 0.68
CA TYR A 127 -1.73 -3.01 2.00
C TYR A 127 -0.99 -4.14 2.71
N TYR A 128 0.10 -4.61 2.11
CA TYR A 128 0.84 -5.80 2.50
C TYR A 128 1.50 -5.73 3.89
N ARG A 129 1.73 -4.52 4.41
CA ARG A 129 2.38 -4.32 5.72
C ARG A 129 1.60 -4.96 6.86
N ARG A 130 0.27 -5.01 6.79
CA ARG A 130 -0.59 -5.67 7.78
C ARG A 130 -0.13 -7.09 8.14
N TYR A 131 0.44 -7.81 7.18
CA TYR A 131 0.79 -9.24 7.31
C TYR A 131 2.29 -9.50 7.39
N LEU A 132 3.12 -8.46 7.45
CA LEU A 132 4.55 -8.63 7.69
C LEU A 132 4.80 -9.00 9.16
N PRO A 133 5.69 -9.97 9.46
CA PRO A 133 6.03 -10.39 10.83
C PRO A 133 6.36 -9.22 11.76
N TYR A 134 7.04 -8.22 11.24
CA TYR A 134 7.38 -7.00 11.98
C TYR A 134 6.13 -6.29 12.54
N PHE A 135 5.11 -6.03 11.71
CA PHE A 135 3.88 -5.36 12.16
C PHE A 135 2.93 -6.28 12.91
N GLN A 136 2.96 -7.58 12.61
CA GLN A 136 2.24 -8.59 13.39
C GLN A 136 2.77 -8.66 14.84
N LYS A 137 4.08 -8.45 15.05
CA LYS A 137 4.65 -8.35 16.41
C LYS A 137 4.13 -7.13 17.16
N VAL A 138 4.04 -5.95 16.51
CA VAL A 138 3.42 -4.74 17.11
C VAL A 138 1.98 -5.02 17.50
N ARG A 139 1.17 -5.59 16.60
CA ARG A 139 -0.21 -5.97 16.87
C ARG A 139 -0.31 -6.91 18.08
N GLN A 140 0.49 -7.96 18.11
CA GLN A 140 0.51 -8.93 19.21
C GLN A 140 0.80 -8.27 20.56
N MET A 141 1.74 -7.33 20.61
CA MET A 141 2.05 -6.60 21.86
C MET A 141 0.85 -5.77 22.34
N VAL A 142 0.15 -5.09 21.43
CA VAL A 142 -1.07 -4.34 21.75
C VAL A 142 -2.18 -5.28 22.24
N GLU A 143 -2.45 -6.36 21.51
CA GLU A 143 -3.50 -7.35 21.84
C GLU A 143 -3.23 -8.07 23.16
N ASN A 144 -1.96 -8.34 23.47
CA ASN A 144 -1.54 -8.93 24.75
C ASN A 144 -1.62 -7.93 25.93
N GLY A 145 -1.91 -6.65 25.68
CA GLY A 145 -1.99 -5.62 26.72
C GLY A 145 -0.62 -5.27 27.32
N GLU A 146 0.48 -5.43 26.60
CA GLU A 146 1.82 -5.20 27.12
C GLU A 146 2.06 -3.74 27.53
N ILE A 147 1.30 -2.81 26.96
CA ILE A 147 1.29 -1.37 27.30
C ILE A 147 0.00 -0.92 28.03
N GLY A 148 -0.85 -1.86 28.42
CA GLY A 148 -2.16 -1.57 29.04
C GLY A 148 -3.17 -1.04 28.02
N ASN A 149 -4.07 -0.14 28.46
CA ASN A 149 -5.04 0.50 27.58
C ASN A 149 -4.36 1.56 26.72
N VAL A 150 -4.56 1.50 25.40
CA VAL A 150 -4.03 2.52 24.49
C VAL A 150 -4.78 3.83 24.67
N ILE A 151 -4.06 4.93 24.87
CA ILE A 151 -4.61 6.24 25.19
C ILE A 151 -4.30 7.31 24.13
N ASN A 152 -3.24 7.12 23.31
CA ASN A 152 -2.87 8.06 22.24
C ASN A 152 -1.98 7.41 21.20
N ILE A 153 -2.03 7.93 19.97
CA ILE A 153 -1.15 7.52 18.87
C ILE A 153 -0.47 8.76 18.27
N GLN A 154 0.84 8.66 18.01
CA GLN A 154 1.60 9.73 17.38
C GLN A 154 2.39 9.20 16.18
N ILE A 155 2.35 9.95 15.07
CA ILE A 155 3.12 9.68 13.86
C ILE A 155 4.08 10.84 13.62
N ARG A 156 5.36 10.53 13.44
CA ARG A 156 6.36 11.49 12.95
C ARG A 156 7.07 10.89 11.75
N PHE A 157 6.92 11.55 10.63
CA PHE A 157 7.56 11.14 9.40
C PHE A 157 8.19 12.35 8.72
N ALA A 158 9.50 12.35 8.62
CA ALA A 158 10.25 13.39 7.96
C ALA A 158 11.33 12.77 7.07
N GLN A 159 11.46 13.24 5.85
CA GLN A 159 12.51 12.83 4.93
C GLN A 159 13.00 14.02 4.09
N PRO A 160 14.26 14.02 3.67
CA PRO A 160 14.75 15.01 2.71
C PRO A 160 14.13 14.77 1.33
N PRO A 161 14.12 15.82 0.48
CA PRO A 161 13.74 15.66 -0.92
C PRO A 161 14.58 14.60 -1.62
N ARG A 162 13.99 13.91 -2.56
CA ARG A 162 14.70 12.95 -3.41
C ARG A 162 15.44 13.67 -4.54
N ASN A 163 16.53 13.13 -5.03
CA ASN A 163 17.29 13.73 -6.13
C ASN A 163 16.44 14.07 -7.35
N LEU A 164 15.42 13.24 -7.65
CA LEU A 164 14.51 13.47 -8.78
C LEU A 164 13.55 14.64 -8.56
N ASP A 165 13.32 15.07 -7.32
CA ASP A 165 12.40 16.18 -7.00
C ASP A 165 12.99 17.54 -7.43
N TYR A 166 14.29 17.63 -7.60
CA TYR A 166 14.98 18.83 -8.12
C TYR A 166 14.92 18.97 -9.65
N ASN A 167 14.43 17.96 -10.35
CA ASN A 167 14.30 18.00 -11.81
C ASN A 167 12.88 18.44 -12.22
N SER A 168 12.66 19.76 -12.29
CA SER A 168 11.36 20.36 -12.61
C SER A 168 10.80 19.97 -14.00
N THR A 169 11.66 19.53 -14.92
CA THR A 169 11.24 19.12 -16.27
C THR A 169 10.83 17.63 -16.35
N ASN A 170 11.19 16.83 -15.34
CA ASN A 170 10.86 15.41 -15.30
C ASN A 170 10.61 14.94 -13.86
N LEU A 171 9.60 15.53 -13.24
CA LEU A 171 9.19 15.18 -11.88
C LEU A 171 8.66 13.74 -11.80
N PRO A 172 8.93 13.03 -10.69
CA PRO A 172 8.33 11.73 -10.45
C PRO A 172 6.80 11.82 -10.48
N TRP A 173 6.13 10.83 -11.05
CA TRP A 173 4.66 10.78 -11.10
C TRP A 173 4.01 10.87 -9.71
N ARG A 174 4.73 10.46 -8.65
CA ARG A 174 4.28 10.48 -7.25
C ARG A 174 4.05 11.87 -6.67
N VAL A 175 4.60 12.91 -7.28
CA VAL A 175 4.38 14.31 -6.89
C VAL A 175 3.55 15.09 -7.92
N GLN A 176 2.99 14.38 -8.90
CA GLN A 176 2.04 14.90 -9.89
C GLN A 176 0.62 14.56 -9.43
N ALA A 177 -0.12 15.55 -8.93
CA ALA A 177 -1.41 15.33 -8.25
C ALA A 177 -2.48 14.68 -9.15
N ASP A 178 -2.51 14.99 -10.43
CA ASP A 178 -3.42 14.40 -11.44
C ASP A 178 -3.14 12.90 -11.71
N ILE A 179 -1.94 12.42 -11.37
CA ILE A 179 -1.55 11.02 -11.55
C ILE A 179 -1.62 10.25 -10.23
N ALA A 180 -1.11 10.86 -9.15
CA ALA A 180 -0.97 10.23 -7.85
C ALA A 180 -2.13 10.52 -6.88
N GLY A 181 -2.95 11.55 -7.15
CA GLY A 181 -3.96 12.07 -6.24
C GLY A 181 -3.46 13.18 -5.31
N GLY A 182 -2.15 13.33 -5.17
CA GLY A 182 -1.47 14.32 -4.31
C GLY A 182 0.03 14.16 -4.37
N GLY A 183 0.73 14.53 -3.29
CA GLY A 183 2.17 14.38 -3.15
C GLY A 183 2.60 13.05 -2.51
N TYR A 184 3.80 13.02 -1.95
CA TYR A 184 4.32 11.85 -1.24
C TYR A 184 3.47 11.42 -0.05
N PHE A 185 2.65 12.30 0.51
CA PHE A 185 1.69 11.94 1.54
C PHE A 185 0.74 10.84 1.05
N TYR A 186 0.19 10.97 -0.15
CA TYR A 186 -0.70 9.97 -0.77
C TYR A 186 -0.01 8.64 -1.10
N ASP A 187 1.31 8.66 -1.31
CA ASP A 187 2.09 7.42 -1.54
C ASP A 187 2.47 6.71 -0.24
N LEU A 188 2.82 7.47 0.82
CA LEU A 188 3.46 6.93 2.02
C LEU A 188 2.55 6.86 3.25
N ALA A 189 1.81 7.93 3.58
CA ALA A 189 0.96 7.95 4.76
C ALA A 189 -0.13 6.85 4.78
N PRO A 190 -0.71 6.42 3.64
CA PRO A 190 -1.65 5.30 3.65
C PRO A 190 -1.10 4.00 4.22
N HIS A 191 0.21 3.76 4.16
CA HIS A 191 0.81 2.60 4.82
C HIS A 191 0.77 2.69 6.35
N GLN A 192 0.92 3.89 6.90
CA GLN A 192 0.87 4.14 8.35
C GLN A 192 -0.57 4.11 8.84
N LEU A 193 -1.45 4.86 8.17
CA LEU A 193 -2.86 4.98 8.53
C LEU A 193 -3.59 3.65 8.37
N ASP A 194 -3.28 2.87 7.34
CA ASP A 194 -3.85 1.55 7.12
C ASP A 194 -3.50 0.56 8.23
N LEU A 195 -2.23 0.54 8.67
CA LEU A 195 -1.80 -0.29 9.80
C LEU A 195 -2.53 0.10 11.10
N LEU A 196 -2.68 1.39 11.36
CA LEU A 196 -3.36 1.86 12.56
C LEU A 196 -4.87 1.58 12.51
N GLN A 197 -5.51 1.75 11.36
CA GLN A 197 -6.93 1.39 11.21
C GLN A 197 -7.15 -0.13 11.32
N ASP A 198 -6.22 -0.94 10.88
CA ASP A 198 -6.28 -2.39 11.04
C ASP A 198 -6.16 -2.85 12.50
N MET A 199 -5.46 -2.07 13.34
CA MET A 199 -5.29 -2.36 14.78
C MET A 199 -6.37 -1.72 15.67
N PHE A 200 -6.84 -0.52 15.33
CA PHE A 200 -7.64 0.32 16.23
C PHE A 200 -9.04 0.71 15.70
N GLY A 201 -9.42 0.21 14.52
CA GLY A 201 -10.71 0.54 13.90
C GLY A 201 -10.63 1.73 12.93
N CYS A 202 -11.79 2.18 12.46
CA CYS A 202 -11.87 3.22 11.43
C CYS A 202 -11.56 4.61 12.00
N ILE A 203 -10.82 5.43 11.26
CA ILE A 203 -10.71 6.87 11.53
C ILE A 203 -11.99 7.53 11.06
N LEU A 204 -12.77 8.09 11.98
CA LEU A 204 -14.05 8.76 11.68
C LEU A 204 -13.94 10.26 11.52
N GLU A 205 -12.99 10.89 12.21
CA GLU A 205 -12.78 12.33 12.20
C GLU A 205 -11.30 12.62 11.94
N ALA A 206 -11.01 13.60 11.08
CA ALA A 206 -9.67 14.09 10.88
C ALA A 206 -9.69 15.58 10.51
N GLU A 207 -8.78 16.34 11.12
CA GLU A 207 -8.55 17.75 10.83
C GLU A 207 -7.05 18.01 10.68
N GLY A 208 -6.67 18.95 9.82
CA GLY A 208 -5.26 19.23 9.63
C GLY A 208 -4.96 20.32 8.62
N TYR A 209 -3.69 20.63 8.53
CA TYR A 209 -3.12 21.61 7.61
C TYR A 209 -2.16 20.95 6.65
N LYS A 210 -2.23 21.37 5.39
CA LYS A 210 -1.27 20.99 4.36
C LYS A 210 -0.66 22.22 3.72
N SER A 211 0.59 22.14 3.35
CA SER A 211 1.30 23.23 2.67
C SER A 211 2.36 22.67 1.73
N ASN A 212 2.81 23.51 0.83
CA ASN A 212 4.00 23.31 0.02
C ASN A 212 5.06 24.29 0.52
N ARG A 213 6.08 23.81 1.21
CA ARG A 213 7.13 24.62 1.86
C ARG A 213 8.45 24.59 1.11
N GLY A 214 8.70 23.49 0.38
CA GLY A 214 9.94 23.33 -0.38
C GLY A 214 9.88 23.90 -1.79
N GLY A 215 8.69 24.05 -2.38
CA GLY A 215 8.51 24.60 -3.72
C GLY A 215 9.11 23.78 -4.86
N LEU A 216 9.46 22.50 -4.61
CA LEU A 216 10.11 21.64 -5.61
C LEU A 216 9.11 21.07 -6.63
N TYR A 217 7.84 20.95 -6.24
CA TYR A 217 6.71 20.46 -7.06
C TYR A 217 5.43 21.14 -6.59
N GLN A 218 4.29 20.92 -7.27
CA GLN A 218 3.04 21.62 -6.93
C GLN A 218 2.25 20.99 -5.78
N ALA A 219 2.37 19.66 -5.59
CA ALA A 219 1.66 18.96 -4.53
C ALA A 219 2.14 19.40 -3.13
N GLU A 220 1.35 19.11 -2.11
CA GLU A 220 1.74 19.31 -0.71
C GLU A 220 2.98 18.49 -0.35
N ASP A 221 3.88 19.08 0.44
CA ASP A 221 5.09 18.45 0.94
C ASP A 221 5.18 18.42 2.46
N THR A 222 4.27 19.13 3.15
CA THR A 222 4.22 19.23 4.60
C THR A 222 2.78 19.17 5.08
N ILE A 223 2.47 18.21 5.96
CA ILE A 223 1.14 17.95 6.49
C ILE A 223 1.22 17.77 8.00
N SER A 224 0.26 18.34 8.75
CA SER A 224 0.04 18.07 10.16
C SER A 224 -1.45 17.83 10.39
N ALA A 225 -1.80 16.75 11.09
CA ALA A 225 -3.19 16.38 11.30
C ALA A 225 -3.42 15.75 12.67
N CYS A 226 -4.65 15.90 13.17
CA CYS A 226 -5.20 15.13 14.27
C CYS A 226 -6.34 14.27 13.73
N PHE A 227 -6.56 13.10 14.35
CA PHE A 227 -7.61 12.18 13.94
C PHE A 227 -8.17 11.41 15.14
N LYS A 228 -9.39 10.89 14.99
CA LYS A 228 -10.06 10.11 16.02
C LYS A 228 -10.63 8.82 15.41
N PHE A 229 -10.33 7.70 16.05
CA PHE A 229 -10.90 6.40 15.70
C PHE A 229 -12.34 6.25 16.18
N ASP A 230 -13.05 5.26 15.66
CA ASP A 230 -14.42 4.91 16.04
C ASP A 230 -14.55 4.53 17.53
N SER A 231 -13.49 4.00 18.13
CA SER A 231 -13.38 3.75 19.58
C SER A 231 -13.26 5.02 20.43
N GLY A 232 -13.12 6.20 19.83
CA GLY A 232 -12.80 7.45 20.51
C GLY A 232 -11.30 7.70 20.75
N LEU A 233 -10.43 6.76 20.42
CA LEU A 233 -8.98 6.89 20.56
C LEU A 233 -8.46 8.06 19.71
N PRO A 234 -7.76 9.06 20.29
CA PRO A 234 -7.16 10.16 19.55
C PRO A 234 -5.80 9.77 18.98
N GLY A 235 -5.46 10.38 17.86
CA GLY A 235 -4.12 10.32 17.28
C GLY A 235 -3.72 11.61 16.59
N SER A 236 -2.44 11.78 16.35
CA SER A 236 -1.89 12.90 15.58
C SER A 236 -0.75 12.44 14.68
N GLY A 237 -0.48 13.22 13.64
CA GLY A 237 0.63 12.95 12.76
C GLY A 237 1.19 14.20 12.09
N SER A 238 2.49 14.17 11.82
CA SER A 238 3.19 15.14 10.99
C SER A 238 4.03 14.45 9.94
N TRP A 239 3.94 14.94 8.71
CA TRP A 239 4.66 14.43 7.55
C TRP A 239 5.36 15.58 6.84
N CYS A 240 6.67 15.47 6.64
CA CYS A 240 7.48 16.45 5.92
C CYS A 240 8.39 15.74 4.92
N PHE A 241 8.25 16.07 3.63
CA PHE A 241 8.99 15.44 2.54
C PHE A 241 10.11 16.33 1.98
N VAL A 242 10.39 17.44 2.67
CA VAL A 242 11.41 18.43 2.33
C VAL A 242 12.26 18.81 3.54
N ALA A 243 12.34 17.91 4.51
CA ALA A 243 13.12 18.12 5.72
C ALA A 243 14.62 18.09 5.46
N HIS A 244 15.40 18.73 6.32
CA HIS A 244 16.85 18.52 6.33
C HIS A 244 17.18 17.09 6.80
N GLU A 245 18.31 16.51 6.34
CA GLU A 245 18.71 15.13 6.68
C GLU A 245 18.80 14.91 8.21
N SER A 246 19.19 15.92 8.98
CA SER A 246 19.25 15.83 10.45
C SER A 246 17.87 15.71 11.13
N ALA A 247 16.79 15.98 10.41
CA ALA A 247 15.43 15.85 10.92
C ALA A 247 14.70 14.60 10.37
N LYS A 248 15.45 13.74 9.64
CA LYS A 248 14.90 12.50 9.09
C LYS A 248 14.40 11.59 10.20
N GLU A 249 13.14 11.18 10.09
CA GLU A 249 12.48 10.36 11.08
C GLU A 249 11.39 9.50 10.42
N ASP A 250 11.24 8.27 10.88
CA ASP A 250 10.15 7.36 10.55
C ASP A 250 9.71 6.69 11.85
N ARG A 251 8.70 7.25 12.51
CA ARG A 251 8.32 6.85 13.84
C ARG A 251 6.82 6.86 14.04
N ILE A 252 6.30 5.76 14.60
CA ILE A 252 4.98 5.68 15.20
C ILE A 252 5.15 5.32 16.68
N GLU A 253 4.44 6.03 17.53
CA GLU A 253 4.32 5.75 18.96
C GLU A 253 2.89 5.36 19.28
N ILE A 254 2.71 4.18 19.89
CA ILE A 254 1.45 3.75 20.49
C ILE A 254 1.64 3.87 22.01
N ILE A 255 0.92 4.81 22.60
CA ILE A 255 1.05 5.18 24.01
C ILE A 255 -0.11 4.56 24.81
N GLY A 256 0.23 3.75 25.79
CA GLY A 256 -0.72 3.15 26.73
C GLY A 256 -0.54 3.65 28.16
N ASP A 257 -1.42 3.24 29.06
CA ASP A 257 -1.40 3.60 30.48
C ASP A 257 -0.32 2.83 31.29
N LYS A 258 0.32 1.80 30.69
CA LYS A 258 1.38 1.00 31.33
C LYS A 258 2.70 0.96 30.52
N GLY A 259 2.74 1.64 29.39
CA GLY A 259 3.94 1.64 28.54
C GLY A 259 3.70 2.28 27.19
N MET A 260 4.69 2.11 26.32
CA MET A 260 4.69 2.67 24.98
C MET A 260 5.39 1.71 24.01
N ILE A 261 4.87 1.57 22.80
CA ILE A 261 5.53 0.88 21.70
C ILE A 261 5.96 1.93 20.67
N CYS A 262 7.24 1.91 20.27
CA CYS A 262 7.80 2.73 19.21
C CYS A 262 8.24 1.84 18.06
N PHE A 263 7.90 2.19 16.82
CA PHE A 263 8.33 1.45 15.63
C PHE A 263 8.37 2.34 14.40
N SER A 264 9.07 1.87 13.35
CA SER A 264 9.14 2.52 12.05
C SER A 264 8.33 1.76 10.99
N VAL A 265 7.91 2.43 9.93
CA VAL A 265 7.11 1.78 8.86
C VAL A 265 7.94 1.48 7.62
N PHE A 266 8.96 2.27 7.34
CA PHE A 266 9.75 2.17 6.11
C PHE A 266 11.19 1.75 6.34
N THR A 267 11.78 2.12 7.49
CA THR A 267 13.18 1.83 7.82
C THR A 267 13.37 0.50 8.53
N TYR A 268 12.31 -0.07 9.12
CA TYR A 268 12.35 -1.32 9.90
C TYR A 268 13.38 -1.29 11.02
N GLU A 269 13.44 -0.18 11.74
CA GLU A 269 14.20 -0.08 12.97
C GLU A 269 13.66 -1.04 14.04
N PRO A 270 14.45 -1.48 15.01
CA PRO A 270 13.92 -2.34 16.08
C PRO A 270 12.66 -1.75 16.73
N ILE A 271 11.63 -2.56 16.91
CA ILE A 271 10.44 -2.21 17.69
C ILE A 271 10.87 -2.08 19.14
N ALA A 272 10.69 -0.89 19.73
CA ALA A 272 11.01 -0.65 21.12
C ALA A 272 9.74 -0.69 21.99
N LEU A 273 9.72 -1.56 22.98
CA LEU A 273 8.73 -1.62 24.05
C LEU A 273 9.30 -0.94 25.31
N HIS A 274 8.61 0.07 25.81
CA HIS A 274 8.96 0.77 27.03
C HIS A 274 7.89 0.52 28.08
N THR A 275 8.24 -0.08 29.22
CA THR A 275 7.36 -0.35 30.37
C THR A 275 8.10 -0.04 31.66
N GLU A 276 7.45 -0.21 32.80
CA GLU A 276 8.09 -0.11 34.13
C GLU A 276 9.26 -1.11 34.28
N ARG A 277 9.28 -2.22 33.50
CA ARG A 277 10.35 -3.22 33.52
C ARG A 277 11.59 -2.78 32.72
N GLY A 278 11.52 -1.64 32.02
CA GLY A 278 12.60 -1.09 31.20
C GLY A 278 12.25 -1.08 29.71
N ARG A 279 13.29 -1.07 28.87
CA ARG A 279 13.21 -1.07 27.42
C ARG A 279 13.61 -2.43 26.86
N GLU A 280 12.75 -2.98 26.01
CA GLU A 280 13.02 -4.19 25.24
C GLU A 280 12.96 -3.86 23.74
N GLU A 281 13.74 -4.57 22.93
CA GLU A 281 13.80 -4.38 21.47
C GLU A 281 13.52 -5.69 20.73
N PHE A 282 12.76 -5.58 19.61
CA PHE A 282 12.38 -6.71 18.77
C PHE A 282 12.58 -6.35 17.30
N LEU A 283 13.20 -7.25 16.54
CA LEU A 283 13.41 -7.09 15.09
C LEU A 283 13.05 -8.37 14.36
N PRO A 284 11.74 -8.65 14.17
CA PRO A 284 11.31 -9.81 13.40
C PRO A 284 11.75 -9.69 11.93
N GLU A 285 12.23 -10.77 11.36
CA GLU A 285 12.61 -10.83 9.94
C GLU A 285 11.38 -10.80 9.05
N ASN A 286 11.41 -9.93 8.06
CA ASN A 286 10.41 -9.89 6.99
C ASN A 286 10.81 -10.84 5.84
N PRO A 287 9.83 -11.40 5.11
CA PRO A 287 10.15 -12.22 3.96
C PRO A 287 10.83 -11.39 2.87
N PRO A 288 11.67 -12.00 2.01
CA PRO A 288 12.41 -11.31 0.94
C PRO A 288 11.48 -10.59 -0.04
N HIS A 289 10.27 -11.10 -0.23
CA HIS A 289 9.21 -10.46 -1.01
C HIS A 289 8.08 -10.02 -0.07
N VAL A 290 8.08 -8.75 0.27
CA VAL A 290 7.17 -8.16 1.30
C VAL A 290 5.68 -8.33 1.01
N GLN A 291 5.28 -8.53 -0.24
CA GLN A 291 3.88 -8.78 -0.58
C GLN A 291 3.45 -10.26 -0.47
N LEU A 292 4.41 -11.18 -0.30
CA LEU A 292 4.14 -12.62 -0.27
C LEU A 292 3.05 -13.03 0.74
N PRO A 293 3.05 -12.56 2.01
CA PRO A 293 2.02 -12.94 2.97
C PRO A 293 0.61 -12.50 2.55
N LEU A 294 0.47 -11.25 2.07
CA LEU A 294 -0.82 -10.73 1.65
C LEU A 294 -1.38 -11.44 0.41
N ILE A 295 -0.54 -11.70 -0.61
CA ILE A 295 -0.95 -12.40 -1.83
C ILE A 295 -1.39 -13.83 -1.49
N LYS A 296 -0.69 -14.50 -0.57
CA LYS A 296 -1.06 -15.83 -0.09
C LYS A 296 -2.45 -15.85 0.55
N ILE A 297 -2.79 -14.82 1.35
CA ILE A 297 -4.12 -14.65 1.94
C ILE A 297 -5.15 -14.33 0.86
N GLY A 298 -4.89 -13.38 -0.02
CA GLY A 298 -5.78 -13.00 -1.12
C GLY A 298 -6.12 -14.20 -2.00
N ARG A 299 -5.14 -15.04 -2.35
CA ARG A 299 -5.35 -16.29 -3.10
C ARG A 299 -6.35 -17.23 -2.41
N ALA A 300 -6.38 -17.26 -1.09
CA ALA A 300 -7.30 -18.10 -0.35
C ALA A 300 -8.78 -17.63 -0.42
N HIS A 301 -9.02 -16.40 -0.87
CA HIS A 301 -10.32 -15.77 -0.96
C HIS A 301 -10.87 -15.61 -2.40
N VAL A 302 -10.14 -16.05 -3.42
CA VAL A 302 -10.56 -16.03 -4.84
C VAL A 302 -10.92 -17.40 -5.40
#